data_db0f03379f1d8b5c632a65ba128222bb
#
_entry.id   db0f03379f1d8b5c632a65ba128222bb
#
_cell.length_a   1.000
_cell.length_b   1.000
_cell.length_c   1.000
_cell.angle_alpha   90.00
_cell.angle_beta   90.00
_cell.angle_gamma   90.00
#
_symmetry.space_group_name_H-M   'P 1'
#
loop_
_entity.id
_entity.type
_entity.pdbx_description
1 polymer ?
#
loop_
_entity_poly.entity_id
_entity_poly.type
_entity_poly.pdbx_seq_one_letter_code
_entity_poly.pdbx_strand_id
1 'polypeptide(L)'
;MSVLDRLGPVPVGILWRLDNGELDGIIPKLIVLLAGTNNLNLKSKLDPTLKASTPDEIVEGLLAIIARLRKKIPTAKILTLGVFPRGPKPGGRFRIAAEKINSLLAEWLKGMERVEFADIGKVFLDGDGNFEEGVTRDHLHLCDEGFKRWRKALDPWLKNVR
;
A
#
# COMPACT_ATOMS: atom_id res chain seq x y z
N MET A 1 18.49 -2.21 -18.48
CA MET A 1 17.54 -2.79 -17.48
C MET A 1 16.48 -1.73 -17.26
N SER A 2 15.23 -1.99 -17.63
CA SER A 2 14.13 -1.01 -17.46
C SER A 2 13.74 -0.88 -15.99
N VAL A 3 13.01 0.20 -15.62
CA VAL A 3 12.45 0.34 -14.27
C VAL A 3 11.58 -0.88 -13.94
N LEU A 4 10.80 -1.38 -14.91
CA LEU A 4 9.92 -2.54 -14.74
C LEU A 4 10.66 -3.82 -14.36
N ASP A 5 11.89 -4.01 -14.84
CA ASP A 5 12.69 -5.20 -14.54
C ASP A 5 13.15 -5.28 -13.07
N ARG A 6 13.12 -4.14 -12.37
CA ARG A 6 13.51 -4.01 -10.95
C ARG A 6 12.32 -4.06 -10.01
N LEU A 7 11.12 -3.76 -10.51
CA LEU A 7 9.91 -3.77 -9.71
C LEU A 7 9.50 -5.21 -9.41
N GLY A 8 9.21 -5.51 -8.17
CA GLY A 8 8.66 -6.81 -7.80
C GLY A 8 7.29 -7.08 -8.44
N PRO A 9 6.81 -8.33 -8.41
CA PRO A 9 5.65 -8.78 -9.19
C PRO A 9 4.34 -8.06 -8.86
N VAL A 10 4.16 -7.54 -7.65
CA VAL A 10 2.90 -6.86 -7.27
C VAL A 10 2.73 -5.52 -7.98
N PRO A 11 3.72 -4.59 -7.95
CA PRO A 11 3.63 -3.37 -8.73
C PRO A 11 3.52 -3.63 -10.24
N VAL A 12 4.27 -4.59 -10.77
CA VAL A 12 4.21 -4.98 -12.19
C VAL A 12 2.81 -5.46 -12.56
N GLY A 13 2.20 -6.30 -11.74
CA GLY A 13 0.83 -6.79 -11.98
C GLY A 13 -0.22 -5.67 -11.95
N ILE A 14 -0.09 -4.69 -11.04
CA ILE A 14 -0.98 -3.53 -11.00
C ILE A 14 -0.77 -2.65 -12.24
N LEU A 15 0.47 -2.35 -12.60
CA LEU A 15 0.80 -1.55 -13.78
C LEU A 15 0.28 -2.22 -15.06
N TRP A 16 0.47 -3.53 -15.20
CA TRP A 16 -0.06 -4.27 -16.32
C TRP A 16 -1.58 -4.13 -16.44
N ARG A 17 -2.33 -4.31 -15.35
CA ARG A 17 -3.79 -4.16 -15.35
C ARG A 17 -4.21 -2.74 -15.70
N LEU A 18 -3.54 -1.74 -15.15
CA LEU A 18 -3.80 -0.34 -15.50
C LEU A 18 -3.58 -0.09 -17.00
N ASP A 19 -2.58 -0.74 -17.62
CA ASP A 19 -2.30 -0.58 -19.04
C ASP A 19 -3.23 -1.39 -19.94
N ASN A 20 -3.89 -2.40 -19.39
CA ASN A 20 -4.78 -3.31 -20.09
C ASN A 20 -6.27 -3.11 -19.75
N GLY A 21 -6.67 -1.88 -19.45
CA GLY A 21 -8.08 -1.52 -19.40
C GLY A 21 -8.76 -1.60 -18.04
N GLU A 22 -8.07 -1.89 -16.95
CA GLU A 22 -8.66 -2.02 -15.59
C GLU A 22 -9.52 -0.82 -15.17
N LEU A 23 -9.18 0.37 -15.65
CA LEU A 23 -9.89 1.62 -15.33
C LEU A 23 -10.67 2.20 -16.50
N ASP A 24 -10.79 1.48 -17.62
CA ASP A 24 -11.48 2.01 -18.80
C ASP A 24 -12.97 2.20 -18.50
N GLY A 25 -13.48 3.39 -18.82
CA GLY A 25 -14.87 3.76 -18.51
C GLY A 25 -15.15 4.12 -17.04
N ILE A 26 -14.16 4.11 -16.18
CA ILE A 26 -14.31 4.48 -14.77
C ILE A 26 -13.67 5.85 -14.52
N ILE A 27 -14.44 6.78 -13.95
CA ILE A 27 -13.96 8.13 -13.58
C ILE A 27 -14.20 8.35 -12.08
N PRO A 28 -13.38 7.77 -11.20
CA PRO A 28 -13.54 7.90 -9.76
C PRO A 28 -13.14 9.31 -9.29
N LYS A 29 -13.81 9.82 -8.27
CA LYS A 29 -13.39 11.05 -7.57
C LYS A 29 -12.19 10.79 -6.65
N LEU A 30 -12.09 9.58 -6.09
CA LEU A 30 -11.05 9.14 -5.17
C LEU A 30 -10.57 7.74 -5.53
N ILE A 31 -9.26 7.56 -5.56
CA ILE A 31 -8.60 6.26 -5.67
C ILE A 31 -7.89 6.01 -4.33
N VAL A 32 -8.18 4.90 -3.67
CA VAL A 32 -7.44 4.47 -2.48
C VAL A 32 -6.45 3.39 -2.89
N LEU A 33 -5.16 3.68 -2.75
CA LEU A 33 -4.06 2.79 -3.10
C LEU A 33 -3.44 2.20 -1.83
N LEU A 34 -3.50 0.88 -1.70
CA LEU A 34 -2.80 0.12 -0.67
C LEU A 34 -2.12 -1.08 -1.33
N ALA A 35 -0.80 -1.07 -1.39
CA ALA A 35 0.00 -2.16 -1.96
C ALA A 35 1.40 -2.19 -1.33
N GLY A 36 2.18 -3.27 -1.59
CA GLY A 36 3.58 -3.37 -1.19
C GLY A 36 3.86 -4.46 -0.14
N THR A 37 2.91 -4.79 0.74
CA THR A 37 3.15 -5.77 1.82
C THR A 37 3.59 -7.14 1.31
N ASN A 38 3.05 -7.60 0.19
CA ASN A 38 3.40 -8.92 -0.36
C ASN A 38 4.80 -8.96 -0.94
N ASN A 39 5.33 -7.84 -1.40
CA ASN A 39 6.70 -7.74 -1.91
C ASN A 39 7.76 -7.98 -0.82
N LEU A 40 7.41 -7.73 0.45
CA LEU A 40 8.30 -7.97 1.59
C LEU A 40 8.57 -9.45 1.87
N ASN A 41 7.79 -10.37 1.30
CA ASN A 41 7.93 -11.81 1.53
C ASN A 41 7.53 -12.61 0.29
N LEU A 42 8.27 -12.42 -0.79
CA LEU A 42 8.07 -13.21 -1.99
C LEU A 42 8.73 -14.59 -1.80
N LYS A 43 7.95 -15.56 -1.36
CA LYS A 43 8.25 -16.98 -1.51
C LYS A 43 7.24 -17.53 -2.50
N SER A 44 7.63 -17.63 -3.76
CA SER A 44 6.84 -18.32 -4.76
C SER A 44 7.27 -19.78 -4.81
N LYS A 45 6.31 -20.70 -4.70
CA LYS A 45 6.56 -22.11 -4.99
C LYS A 45 6.71 -22.36 -6.49
N LEU A 46 6.18 -21.45 -7.32
CA LEU A 46 6.20 -21.53 -8.77
C LEU A 46 7.48 -20.95 -9.38
N ASP A 47 8.09 -19.99 -8.70
CA ASP A 47 9.35 -19.38 -9.13
C ASP A 47 10.25 -19.12 -7.90
N PRO A 48 11.18 -20.03 -7.61
CA PRO A 48 12.10 -19.89 -6.49
C PRO A 48 13.15 -18.79 -6.70
N THR A 49 13.25 -18.21 -7.90
CA THR A 49 14.18 -17.11 -8.18
C THR A 49 13.65 -15.75 -7.71
N LEU A 50 12.34 -15.64 -7.44
CA LEU A 50 11.72 -14.44 -6.91
C LEU A 50 12.26 -14.13 -5.50
N LYS A 51 12.84 -12.95 -5.36
CA LYS A 51 13.33 -12.42 -4.09
C LYS A 51 12.36 -11.38 -3.52
N ALA A 52 12.35 -11.27 -2.20
CA ALA A 52 11.68 -10.16 -1.55
C ALA A 52 12.29 -8.83 -2.02
N SER A 53 11.42 -7.85 -2.26
CA SER A 53 11.87 -6.51 -2.64
C SER A 53 12.35 -5.73 -1.41
N THR A 54 13.30 -4.84 -1.63
CA THR A 54 13.71 -3.85 -0.64
C THR A 54 12.62 -2.78 -0.45
N PRO A 55 12.62 -2.05 0.68
CA PRO A 55 11.72 -0.92 0.85
C PRO A 55 11.78 0.11 -0.28
N ASP A 56 12.99 0.43 -0.77
CA ASP A 56 13.19 1.40 -1.84
C ASP A 56 12.58 0.92 -3.17
N GLU A 57 12.75 -0.35 -3.55
CA GLU A 57 12.12 -0.95 -4.74
C GLU A 57 10.59 -0.96 -4.63
N ILE A 58 10.04 -1.17 -3.43
CA ILE A 58 8.59 -1.12 -3.21
C ILE A 58 8.08 0.30 -3.40
N VAL A 59 8.77 1.29 -2.87
CA VAL A 59 8.42 2.71 -3.03
C VAL A 59 8.51 3.12 -4.51
N GLU A 60 9.58 2.75 -5.22
CA GLU A 60 9.71 2.99 -6.67
C GLU A 60 8.51 2.42 -7.44
N GLY A 61 8.09 1.20 -7.10
CA GLY A 61 6.91 0.58 -7.70
C GLY A 61 5.60 1.32 -7.40
N LEU A 62 5.42 1.80 -6.18
CA LEU A 62 4.23 2.57 -5.80
C LEU A 62 4.21 3.94 -6.49
N LEU A 63 5.33 4.62 -6.61
CA LEU A 63 5.46 5.88 -7.33
C LEU A 63 5.14 5.69 -8.82
N ALA A 64 5.58 4.60 -9.44
CA ALA A 64 5.24 4.27 -10.83
C ALA A 64 3.72 4.04 -11.00
N ILE A 65 3.06 3.36 -10.05
CA ILE A 65 1.60 3.18 -10.06
C ILE A 65 0.89 4.54 -9.94
N ILE A 66 1.31 5.39 -9.00
CA ILE A 66 0.73 6.73 -8.81
C ILE A 66 0.89 7.58 -10.08
N ALA A 67 2.06 7.58 -10.69
CA ALA A 67 2.30 8.29 -11.95
C ALA A 67 1.36 7.79 -13.07
N ARG A 68 1.13 6.47 -13.17
CA ARG A 68 0.23 5.88 -14.15
C ARG A 68 -1.24 6.25 -13.87
N LEU A 69 -1.68 6.21 -12.61
CA LEU A 69 -3.02 6.62 -12.20
C LEU A 69 -3.28 8.10 -12.52
N ARG A 70 -2.34 8.98 -12.19
CA ARG A 70 -2.44 10.41 -12.52
C ARG A 70 -2.54 10.68 -14.02
N LYS A 71 -1.80 9.91 -14.83
CA LYS A 71 -1.87 10.02 -16.31
C LYS A 71 -3.22 9.55 -16.84
N LYS A 72 -3.77 8.45 -16.31
CA LYS A 72 -5.04 7.87 -16.79
C LYS A 72 -6.27 8.63 -16.29
N ILE A 73 -6.25 9.09 -15.04
CA ILE A 73 -7.39 9.76 -14.39
C ILE A 73 -6.90 11.03 -13.68
N PRO A 74 -6.56 12.09 -14.44
CA PRO A 74 -5.93 13.29 -13.89
C PRO A 74 -6.85 14.07 -12.92
N THR A 75 -8.16 13.82 -12.96
CA THR A 75 -9.15 14.49 -12.10
C THR A 75 -9.31 13.83 -10.74
N ALA A 76 -8.95 12.55 -10.60
CA ALA A 76 -9.09 11.82 -9.36
C ALA A 76 -8.09 12.31 -8.29
N LYS A 77 -8.53 12.29 -7.04
CA LYS A 77 -7.61 12.31 -5.90
C LYS A 77 -7.09 10.90 -5.66
N ILE A 78 -5.82 10.78 -5.29
CA ILE A 78 -5.21 9.50 -4.92
C ILE A 78 -4.85 9.56 -3.44
N LEU A 79 -5.48 8.70 -2.63
CA LEU A 79 -5.10 8.46 -1.25
C LEU A 79 -4.20 7.24 -1.21
N THR A 80 -2.91 7.44 -1.01
CA THR A 80 -1.95 6.36 -0.81
C THR A 80 -1.88 6.03 0.67
N LEU A 81 -2.27 4.81 1.02
CA LEU A 81 -2.15 4.32 2.39
C LEU A 81 -0.75 3.77 2.64
N GLY A 82 -0.24 4.02 3.82
CA GLY A 82 0.95 3.35 4.32
C GLY A 82 0.75 1.83 4.35
N VAL A 83 1.81 1.08 4.14
CA VAL A 83 1.81 -0.38 4.32
C VAL A 83 1.45 -0.69 5.76
N PHE A 84 0.40 -1.50 5.95
CA PHE A 84 -0.08 -1.84 7.28
C PHE A 84 0.96 -2.65 8.07
N PRO A 85 0.94 -2.55 9.40
CA PRO A 85 1.78 -3.37 10.26
C PRO A 85 1.65 -4.85 9.88
N ARG A 86 2.78 -5.57 9.91
CA ARG A 86 2.83 -6.99 9.59
C ARG A 86 3.81 -7.71 10.52
N GLY A 87 3.47 -8.94 10.90
CA GLY A 87 4.27 -9.74 11.82
C GLY A 87 3.88 -9.56 13.29
N PRO A 88 4.22 -10.56 14.12
CA PRO A 88 3.66 -10.71 15.48
C PRO A 88 4.17 -9.69 16.49
N LYS A 89 5.35 -9.09 16.25
CA LYS A 89 6.01 -8.25 17.28
C LYS A 89 6.46 -6.91 16.72
N PRO A 90 6.39 -5.84 17.51
CA PRO A 90 7.10 -4.58 17.25
C PRO A 90 8.59 -4.85 17.03
N GLY A 91 9.26 -4.08 16.16
CA GLY A 91 10.69 -4.26 15.85
C GLY A 91 11.03 -5.49 15.01
N GLY A 92 10.06 -6.32 14.64
CA GLY A 92 10.26 -7.42 13.69
C GLY A 92 10.58 -6.90 12.28
N ARG A 93 11.30 -7.70 11.48
CA ARG A 93 11.78 -7.31 10.14
C ARG A 93 10.70 -6.69 9.25
N PHE A 94 9.48 -7.19 9.30
CA PHE A 94 8.38 -6.68 8.49
C PHE A 94 7.84 -5.34 8.99
N ARG A 95 7.88 -5.12 10.33
CA ARG A 95 7.51 -3.83 10.94
C ARG A 95 8.50 -2.76 10.54
N ILE A 96 9.80 -3.02 10.71
CA ILE A 96 10.89 -2.12 10.31
C ILE A 96 10.79 -1.78 8.82
N ALA A 97 10.55 -2.79 7.97
CA ALA A 97 10.43 -2.56 6.53
C ALA A 97 9.20 -1.71 6.18
N ALA A 98 8.04 -1.97 6.80
CA ALA A 98 6.83 -1.18 6.59
C ALA A 98 7.01 0.28 7.05
N GLU A 99 7.61 0.50 8.22
CA GLU A 99 7.94 1.84 8.73
C GLU A 99 8.88 2.60 7.77
N LYS A 100 9.90 1.92 7.23
CA LYS A 100 10.81 2.52 6.25
C LYS A 100 10.08 2.89 4.96
N ILE A 101 9.23 2.01 4.42
CA ILE A 101 8.41 2.29 3.24
C ILE A 101 7.52 3.50 3.50
N ASN A 102 6.81 3.52 4.65
CA ASN A 102 5.88 4.59 5.00
C ASN A 102 6.59 5.94 5.16
N SER A 103 7.78 5.95 5.77
CA SER A 103 8.61 7.16 5.88
C SER A 103 9.03 7.70 4.51
N LEU A 104 9.47 6.82 3.61
CA LEU A 104 9.84 7.20 2.24
C LEU A 104 8.64 7.71 1.45
N LEU A 105 7.48 7.05 1.54
CA LEU A 105 6.26 7.52 0.89
C LEU A 105 5.81 8.89 1.39
N ALA A 106 5.87 9.12 2.70
CA ALA A 106 5.54 10.42 3.29
C ALA A 106 6.42 11.54 2.75
N GLU A 107 7.70 11.27 2.54
CA GLU A 107 8.66 12.21 1.97
C GLU A 107 8.39 12.46 0.47
N TRP A 108 8.33 11.39 -0.34
CA TRP A 108 8.17 11.49 -1.79
C TRP A 108 6.83 12.06 -2.24
N LEU A 109 5.75 11.81 -1.49
CA LEU A 109 4.41 12.26 -1.85
C LEU A 109 4.09 13.66 -1.32
N LYS A 110 4.96 14.23 -0.48
CA LYS A 110 4.78 15.57 0.09
C LYS A 110 4.68 16.63 -1.00
N GLY A 111 3.58 17.37 -1.00
CA GLY A 111 3.35 18.46 -1.96
C GLY A 111 2.97 18.00 -3.36
N MET A 112 2.81 16.70 -3.61
CA MET A 112 2.35 16.18 -4.89
C MET A 112 0.86 16.49 -5.07
N GLU A 113 0.54 17.24 -6.14
CA GLU A 113 -0.83 17.65 -6.40
C GLU A 113 -1.78 16.45 -6.55
N ARG A 114 -2.94 16.50 -5.91
CA ARG A 114 -3.98 15.46 -5.90
C ARG A 114 -3.54 14.09 -5.37
N VAL A 115 -2.40 14.01 -4.69
CA VAL A 115 -1.92 12.81 -4.02
C VAL A 115 -1.78 13.12 -2.55
N GLU A 116 -2.36 12.28 -1.71
CA GLU A 116 -2.28 12.37 -0.27
C GLU A 116 -1.74 11.04 0.29
N PHE A 117 -0.86 11.11 1.27
CA PHE A 117 -0.37 9.96 2.00
C PHE A 117 -0.99 9.91 3.39
N ALA A 118 -1.44 8.72 3.80
CA ALA A 118 -1.96 8.50 5.13
C ALA A 118 -1.44 7.18 5.72
N ASP A 119 -0.68 7.26 6.79
CA ASP A 119 -0.33 6.10 7.61
C ASP A 119 -1.38 5.92 8.71
N ILE A 120 -2.33 5.03 8.43
CA ILE A 120 -3.39 4.67 9.37
C ILE A 120 -3.11 3.37 10.13
N GLY A 121 -1.93 2.78 9.97
CA GLY A 121 -1.58 1.48 10.53
C GLY A 121 -1.71 1.38 12.06
N LYS A 122 -1.58 2.51 12.76
CA LYS A 122 -1.70 2.57 14.23
C LYS A 122 -3.09 2.18 14.75
N VAL A 123 -4.15 2.30 13.96
CA VAL A 123 -5.51 1.93 14.41
C VAL A 123 -5.68 0.43 14.65
N PHE A 124 -4.73 -0.37 14.23
CA PHE A 124 -4.71 -1.83 14.41
C PHE A 124 -3.93 -2.29 15.63
N LEU A 125 -3.24 -1.36 16.30
CA LEU A 125 -2.25 -1.66 17.33
C LEU A 125 -2.69 -1.11 18.70
N ASP A 126 -2.27 -1.81 19.75
CA ASP A 126 -2.33 -1.35 21.13
C ASP A 126 -1.21 -0.34 21.47
N GLY A 127 -1.15 0.10 22.72
CA GLY A 127 -0.13 1.04 23.20
C GLY A 127 1.30 0.52 23.15
N ASP A 128 1.48 -0.79 23.13
CA ASP A 128 2.77 -1.48 23.07
C ASP A 128 3.16 -1.84 21.62
N GLY A 129 2.31 -1.51 20.64
CA GLY A 129 2.54 -1.77 19.23
C GLY A 129 2.22 -3.19 18.78
N ASN A 130 1.57 -4.01 19.61
CA ASN A 130 1.04 -5.30 19.21
C ASN A 130 -0.31 -5.13 18.52
N PHE A 131 -0.71 -6.13 17.72
CA PHE A 131 -2.09 -6.11 17.20
C PHE A 131 -3.10 -6.26 18.33
N GLU A 132 -4.11 -5.42 18.31
CA GLU A 132 -5.27 -5.55 19.16
C GLU A 132 -6.02 -6.87 18.91
N GLU A 133 -6.66 -7.40 19.92
CA GLU A 133 -7.43 -8.64 19.82
C GLU A 133 -8.51 -8.55 18.75
N GLY A 134 -8.68 -9.61 18.00
CA GLY A 134 -9.68 -9.70 16.93
C GLY A 134 -9.35 -8.95 15.63
N VAL A 135 -8.28 -8.16 15.59
CA VAL A 135 -7.90 -7.39 14.40
C VAL A 135 -7.34 -8.28 13.30
N THR A 136 -6.55 -9.29 13.67
CA THR A 136 -5.93 -10.24 12.72
C THR A 136 -5.73 -11.59 13.37
N ARG A 137 -5.71 -12.68 12.58
CA ARG A 137 -5.41 -14.04 13.07
C ARG A 137 -3.96 -14.45 12.82
N ASP A 138 -3.33 -13.87 11.83
CA ASP A 138 -2.00 -14.26 11.34
C ASP A 138 -1.02 -13.09 11.27
N HIS A 139 -1.35 -12.00 11.93
CA HIS A 139 -0.57 -10.76 11.97
C HIS A 139 -0.33 -10.13 10.57
N LEU A 140 -1.26 -10.35 9.64
CA LEU A 140 -1.24 -9.81 8.28
C LEU A 140 -2.64 -9.50 7.76
N HIS A 141 -3.50 -10.52 7.70
CA HIS A 141 -4.84 -10.39 7.12
C HIS A 141 -5.82 -9.90 8.20
N LEU A 142 -6.55 -8.84 7.86
CA LEU A 142 -7.54 -8.26 8.77
C LEU A 142 -8.75 -9.19 8.93
N CYS A 143 -9.24 -9.28 10.15
CA CYS A 143 -10.55 -9.85 10.50
C CYS A 143 -11.61 -8.73 10.54
N ASP A 144 -12.85 -9.08 10.89
CA ASP A 144 -13.98 -8.15 10.89
C ASP A 144 -13.71 -6.88 11.71
N GLU A 145 -13.08 -7.02 12.88
CA GLU A 145 -12.73 -5.88 13.71
C GLU A 145 -11.68 -4.99 13.04
N GLY A 146 -10.68 -5.58 12.39
CA GLY A 146 -9.69 -4.85 11.62
C GLY A 146 -10.31 -4.08 10.46
N PHE A 147 -11.26 -4.67 9.73
CA PHE A 147 -11.99 -3.99 8.67
C PHE A 147 -12.87 -2.84 9.18
N LYS A 148 -13.52 -3.00 10.35
CA LYS A 148 -14.28 -1.91 10.99
C LYS A 148 -13.39 -0.72 11.34
N ARG A 149 -12.22 -0.99 11.93
CA ARG A 149 -11.24 0.05 12.26
C ARG A 149 -10.72 0.75 11.00
N TRP A 150 -10.37 -0.02 9.98
CA TRP A 150 -9.95 0.53 8.69
C TRP A 150 -11.02 1.43 8.09
N ARG A 151 -12.27 0.95 8.01
CA ARG A 151 -13.40 1.72 7.51
C ARG A 151 -13.56 3.05 8.24
N LYS A 152 -13.51 3.03 9.58
CA LYS A 152 -13.59 4.23 10.41
C LYS A 152 -12.43 5.19 10.16
N ALA A 153 -11.21 4.66 10.01
CA ALA A 153 -10.03 5.46 9.74
C ALA A 153 -10.09 6.19 8.38
N LEU A 154 -10.81 5.64 7.40
CA LEU A 154 -11.00 6.24 6.07
C LEU A 154 -12.10 7.32 6.03
N ASP A 155 -12.93 7.46 7.05
CA ASP A 155 -14.06 8.41 7.07
C ASP A 155 -13.70 9.85 6.70
N PRO A 156 -12.54 10.44 7.11
CA PRO A 156 -12.17 11.80 6.76
C PRO A 156 -12.10 12.02 5.24
N TRP A 157 -11.63 11.04 4.49
CA TRP A 157 -11.50 11.12 3.02
C TRP A 157 -12.80 10.74 2.32
N LEU A 158 -13.53 9.75 2.81
CA LEU A 158 -14.76 9.27 2.18
C LEU A 158 -15.91 10.26 2.28
N LYS A 159 -16.00 11.05 3.35
CA LYS A 159 -17.02 12.10 3.51
C LYS A 159 -16.92 13.19 2.45
N ASN A 160 -15.71 13.48 1.97
CA ASN A 160 -15.43 14.53 1.00
C ASN A 160 -15.63 14.10 -0.47
N VAL A 161 -16.06 12.85 -0.71
CA VAL A 161 -16.25 12.30 -2.07
C VAL A 161 -17.74 12.07 -2.41
N ARG A 162 -18.60 12.22 -1.42
CA ARG A 162 -20.07 12.12 -1.57
C ARG A 162 -20.67 13.32 -2.27
#